data_3d5a282db6dc693fb8d95c54d7120ba2
#
_entry.id   3d5a282db6dc693fb8d95c54d7120ba2
#
_cell.length_a   1.000
_cell.length_b   1.000
_cell.length_c   1.000
_cell.angle_alpha   90.00
_cell.angle_beta   90.00
_cell.angle_gamma   90.00
#
_symmetry.space_group_name_H-M   'P 1'
#
loop_
_entity.id
_entity.type
_entity.pdbx_description
1 polymer ?
#
loop_
_entity_poly.entity_id
_entity_poly.type
_entity_poly.pdbx_seq_one_letter_code
_entity_poly.pdbx_strand_id
1 'polypeptide(L)' 'MGNNRFMVVSEENGIIAMNPSYVEQKGKNLIIYMPGTYKQLELEYETEENARNAFVEIESAYESGKIDVYI' A
#
# COMPACT_ATOMS: atom_id res chain seq x y z
N MET A 1 -20.59 -3.96 9.78
CA MET A 1 -20.20 -4.08 9.48
C MET A 1 -19.17 -3.89 8.87
N GLY A 2 -18.53 -4.17 8.93
CA GLY A 2 -17.34 -3.99 8.47
C GLY A 2 -17.25 -3.25 7.28
N ASN A 3 -16.75 -2.25 7.42
CA ASN A 3 -16.48 -1.45 6.32
C ASN A 3 -15.11 -1.78 5.85
N ASN A 4 -15.00 -2.33 4.69
CA ASN A 4 -13.72 -2.75 4.19
C ASN A 4 -13.10 -1.76 3.25
N ARG A 5 -13.43 -0.51 3.39
CA ARG A 5 -12.85 0.50 2.53
C ARG A 5 -11.51 0.92 3.08
N PHE A 6 -10.48 0.70 2.31
CA PHE A 6 -9.14 1.11 2.67
C PHE A 6 -8.42 1.48 1.40
N MET A 7 -7.83 2.66 1.38
CA MET A 7 -7.14 3.16 0.20
C MET A 7 -5.67 3.40 0.52
N VAL A 8 -4.81 2.99 -0.39
CA VAL A 8 -3.40 3.33 -0.33
C VAL A 8 -3.13 4.31 -1.44
N VAL A 9 -2.65 5.48 -1.09
CA VAL A 9 -2.46 6.57 -2.04
C VAL A 9 -0.99 6.90 -2.15
N SER A 10 -0.48 6.93 -3.38
CA SER A 10 0.86 7.37 -3.67
C SER A 10 0.75 8.52 -4.65
N GLU A 11 0.73 9.74 -4.14
CA GLU A 11 0.55 10.91 -4.99
C GLU A 11 1.72 11.08 -5.94
N GLU A 12 2.90 10.77 -5.47
CA GLU A 12 4.08 10.94 -6.28
C GLU A 12 4.02 10.07 -7.52
N ASN A 13 3.42 8.90 -7.41
CA ASN A 13 3.30 7.97 -8.52
C ASN A 13 1.95 8.05 -9.20
N GLY A 14 1.06 8.89 -8.71
CA GLY A 14 -0.27 9.04 -9.29
C GLY A 14 -1.12 7.80 -9.14
N ILE A 15 -1.01 7.11 -8.02
CA ILE A 15 -1.67 5.82 -7.84
C ILE A 15 -2.59 5.87 -6.63
N ILE A 16 -3.78 5.32 -6.79
CA ILE A 16 -4.70 5.07 -5.70
C ILE A 16 -5.09 3.61 -5.79
N ALA A 17 -4.70 2.83 -4.78
CA ALA A 17 -5.06 1.41 -4.72
C ALA A 17 -6.19 1.25 -3.72
N MET A 18 -7.36 0.82 -4.19
CA MET A 18 -8.53 0.72 -3.34
C MET A 18 -8.72 -0.72 -2.92
N ASN A 19 -8.74 -0.94 -1.61
CA ASN A 19 -8.96 -2.25 -1.01
C ASN A 19 -7.99 -3.30 -1.54
N PRO A 20 -6.67 -3.06 -1.40
CA PRO A 20 -5.73 -4.06 -1.88
C PRO A 20 -5.87 -5.36 -1.12
N SER A 21 -5.60 -6.47 -1.79
CA SER A 21 -5.71 -7.76 -1.14
C SER A 21 -4.53 -8.00 -0.21
N TYR A 22 -3.33 -7.61 -0.60
CA TYR A 22 -2.23 -7.54 0.34
C TYR A 22 -1.09 -6.72 -0.24
N VAL A 23 -0.16 -6.38 0.63
CA VAL A 23 0.95 -5.52 0.29
C VAL A 23 2.22 -6.23 0.75
N GLU A 24 3.26 -6.14 -0.06
CA GLU A 24 4.50 -6.83 0.21
C GLU A 24 5.66 -5.87 -0.02
N GLN A 25 6.67 -5.93 0.84
CA GLN A 25 7.88 -5.14 0.64
C GLN A 25 9.02 -6.08 0.30
N LYS A 26 9.67 -5.82 -0.83
CA LYS A 26 10.83 -6.59 -1.26
C LYS A 26 11.94 -5.62 -1.59
N GLY A 27 12.95 -5.55 -0.72
CA GLY A 27 14.06 -4.65 -0.95
C GLY A 27 13.56 -3.23 -1.04
N LYS A 28 13.85 -2.58 -2.14
CA LYS A 28 13.44 -1.18 -2.36
C LYS A 28 12.05 -1.06 -2.93
N ASN A 29 11.37 -2.18 -3.16
CA ASN A 29 10.08 -2.16 -3.83
C ASN A 29 8.96 -2.46 -2.87
N LEU A 30 7.85 -1.78 -3.10
CA LEU A 30 6.60 -2.05 -2.41
C LEU A 30 5.63 -2.56 -3.45
N ILE A 31 5.08 -3.73 -3.22
CA ILE A 31 4.22 -4.38 -4.20
C ILE A 31 2.83 -4.48 -3.62
N ILE A 32 1.86 -3.94 -4.35
CA ILE A 32 0.48 -3.90 -3.91
C ILE A 32 -0.35 -4.77 -4.82
N TYR A 33 -1.01 -5.76 -4.25
CA TYR A 33 -1.81 -6.71 -5.02
C TYR A 33 -3.26 -6.36 -4.91
N MET A 34 -3.93 -6.30 -6.07
CA MET A 34 -5.33 -5.92 -6.13
C MET A 34 -6.20 -7.14 -6.22
N PRO A 35 -7.34 -7.17 -5.51
CA PRO A 35 -8.23 -8.34 -5.56
C PRO A 35 -8.90 -8.45 -6.91
N GLY A 36 -9.14 -9.68 -7.33
CA GLY A 36 -9.90 -9.94 -8.53
C GLY A 36 -9.19 -9.66 -9.81
N THR A 37 -7.91 -9.38 -9.77
CA THR A 37 -7.14 -9.18 -10.99
C THR A 37 -5.77 -9.79 -10.81
N TYR A 38 -5.07 -9.97 -11.91
CA TYR A 38 -3.69 -10.41 -11.85
C TYR A 38 -2.73 -9.25 -11.78
N LYS A 39 -3.26 -8.04 -11.75
CA LYS A 39 -2.39 -6.88 -11.75
C LYS A 39 -1.83 -6.64 -10.38
N GLN A 40 -0.60 -6.22 -10.35
CA GLN A 40 0.05 -5.75 -9.15
C GLN A 40 0.70 -4.42 -9.46
N LEU A 41 0.75 -3.58 -8.44
CA LEU A 41 1.39 -2.29 -8.56
C LEU A 41 2.72 -2.37 -7.85
N GLU A 42 3.77 -1.90 -8.50
CA GLU A 42 5.09 -1.98 -7.92
C GLU A 42 5.66 -0.57 -7.82
N LEU A 43 5.97 -0.14 -6.60
CA LEU A 43 6.52 1.17 -6.35
C LEU A 43 7.97 1.01 -5.93
N GLU A 44 8.86 1.72 -6.60
CA GLU A 44 10.27 1.64 -6.28
C GLU A 44 10.68 2.86 -5.48
N TYR A 45 11.36 2.63 -4.36
CA TYR A 45 11.84 3.70 -3.51
C TYR A 45 13.35 3.81 -3.63
N GLU A 46 13.90 4.91 -3.18
CA GLU A 46 15.34 5.13 -3.29
C GLU A 46 16.13 4.20 -2.40
N THR A 47 15.57 3.85 -1.26
CA THR A 47 16.26 2.98 -0.32
C THR A 47 15.30 1.94 0.20
N GLU A 48 15.87 0.86 0.71
CA GLU A 48 15.08 -0.17 1.34
C GLU A 48 14.37 0.34 2.57
N GLU A 49 15.01 1.25 3.29
CA GLU A 49 14.41 1.83 4.46
C GLU A 49 13.16 2.64 4.11
N ASN A 50 13.21 3.39 3.01
CA ASN A 50 12.05 4.14 2.58
C ASN A 50 10.89 3.23 2.22
N ALA A 51 11.19 2.13 1.55
CA ALA A 51 10.14 1.16 1.21
C ALA A 51 9.54 0.57 2.47
N ARG A 52 10.38 0.26 3.45
CA ARG A 52 9.89 -0.29 4.70
C ARG A 52 9.02 0.71 5.45
N ASN A 53 9.43 1.98 5.44
CA ASN A 53 8.63 3.00 6.11
C ASN A 53 7.24 3.11 5.50
N ALA A 54 7.16 3.04 4.18
CA ALA A 54 5.86 3.05 3.51
C ALA A 54 5.03 1.83 3.91
N PHE A 55 5.67 0.68 3.97
CA PHE A 55 5.00 -0.54 4.35
C PHE A 55 4.45 -0.44 5.77
N VAL A 56 5.25 0.08 6.69
CA VAL A 56 4.84 0.19 8.08
C VAL A 56 3.69 1.18 8.22
N GLU A 57 3.71 2.25 7.44
CA GLU A 57 2.61 3.22 7.48
C GLU A 57 1.31 2.58 7.03
N ILE A 58 1.36 1.75 6.00
CA ILE A 58 0.16 1.06 5.55
C ILE A 58 -0.35 0.12 6.64
N GLU A 59 0.55 -0.64 7.23
CA GLU A 59 0.19 -1.58 8.28
C GLU A 59 -0.44 -0.86 9.47
N SER A 60 0.16 0.23 9.89
CA SER A 60 -0.31 0.97 11.02
C SER A 60 -1.68 1.59 10.76
N ALA A 61 -1.87 2.13 9.57
CA ALA A 61 -3.15 2.72 9.23
C ALA A 61 -4.25 1.67 9.20
N TYR A 62 -3.93 0.52 8.64
CA TYR A 62 -4.92 -0.55 8.56
C TYR A 62 -5.31 -1.03 9.95
N GLU A 63 -4.32 -1.24 10.81
CA GLU A 63 -4.58 -1.72 12.15
C GLU A 63 -5.31 -0.69 13.01
N SER A 64 -5.13 0.58 12.71
CA SER A 64 -5.79 1.64 13.45
C SER A 64 -7.21 1.88 13.00
N GLY A 65 -7.67 1.19 11.97
CA GLY A 65 -9.01 1.38 11.47
C GLY A 65 -9.17 2.59 10.58
N LYS A 66 -8.09 3.16 10.08
CA LYS A 66 -8.18 4.27 9.15
C LYS A 66 -8.65 3.77 7.79
N ILE A 67 -9.25 4.68 7.03
CA ILE A 67 -9.77 4.32 5.72
C ILE A 67 -8.78 4.66 4.61
N ASP A 68 -7.72 5.36 4.90
CA ASP A 68 -6.73 5.68 3.87
C ASP A 68 -5.36 5.89 4.49
N VAL A 69 -4.36 5.82 3.64
CA VAL A 69 -2.98 6.09 4.03
C VAL A 69 -2.27 6.67 2.81
N TYR A 70 -1.47 7.69 3.04
CA TYR A 70 -0.69 8.34 2.00
C TYR A 70 0.77 7.97 2.18
N ILE A 71 1.36 7.41 1.14
CA ILE A 71 2.74 6.93 1.22
C ILE A 71 3.66 7.59 0.18
#